data_508a72f5ab1c0fea5490114be55543e5
#
_entry.id   508a72f5ab1c0fea5490114be55543e5
#
_cell.length_a   1.000
_cell.length_b   1.000
_cell.length_c   1.000
_cell.angle_alpha   90.00
_cell.angle_beta   90.00
_cell.angle_gamma   90.00
#
_symmetry.space_group_name_H-M   'P 1'
#
loop_
_entity.id
_entity.type
_entity.pdbx_description
1 polymer ?
#
loop_
_entity_poly.entity_id
_entity_poly.type
_entity_poly.pdbx_seq_one_letter_code
_entity_poly.pdbx_strand_id
1 'polypeptide(L)'
;GISRIKLTGGEPLVRKGVEKLAEMLCQTPGIEQVTLTTNGVFLKEKLPVLQQAGVHSVNISLDTMDREQYQKLTGTDCLLQVMESIYAALEQGMQVKVNCVALKDQNESQWSKIAALAKSYPLDVRFIEMMPIGLGKSCLGSLQETVQKKLEAVYGEAKPEADLSAERGNGPAVYWEFPGFQGKIGFISAISHKFCADCNRIRMTAEGFVKPCLQFAKGVDMRALLRGQNEDIVLKEALKQLIYEKPRCHQFETEDEDESLEQ
;
A
#
# COMPACT_ATOMS: atom_id res chain seq x y z
N GLY A 1 14.61 1.18 15.95
CA GLY A 1 14.32 -0.14 15.40
C GLY A 1 13.13 -0.11 14.44
N ILE A 2 12.77 -1.26 13.89
CA ILE A 2 11.56 -1.41 13.08
C ILE A 2 10.40 -1.61 14.05
N SER A 3 9.40 -0.71 14.03
CA SER A 3 8.23 -0.81 14.91
C SER A 3 6.93 -1.10 14.17
N ARG A 4 6.93 -1.01 12.83
CA ARG A 4 5.71 -1.19 12.03
C ARG A 4 5.96 -2.15 10.87
N ILE A 5 5.08 -3.14 10.72
CA ILE A 5 5.17 -4.16 9.68
C ILE A 5 3.91 -4.13 8.82
N LYS A 6 4.11 -4.27 7.52
CA LYS A 6 3.02 -4.41 6.57
C LYS A 6 3.13 -5.75 5.85
N LEU A 7 2.16 -6.62 6.07
CA LEU A 7 2.02 -7.85 5.31
C LEU A 7 1.38 -7.52 3.95
N THR A 8 2.06 -7.92 2.90
CA THR A 8 1.64 -7.74 1.51
C THR A 8 2.23 -8.87 0.66
N GLY A 9 2.26 -8.74 -0.64
CA GLY A 9 2.88 -9.71 -1.52
C GLY A 9 2.17 -9.69 -2.85
N GLY A 10 1.90 -10.85 -3.47
CA GLY A 10 0.78 -10.97 -4.40
C GLY A 10 -0.51 -10.76 -3.60
N GLU A 11 -1.10 -11.85 -3.08
CA GLU A 11 -2.21 -11.74 -2.12
C GLU A 11 -1.83 -12.46 -0.81
N PRO A 12 -1.66 -11.73 0.30
CA PRO A 12 -1.19 -12.34 1.55
C PRO A 12 -2.20 -13.33 2.14
N LEU A 13 -3.50 -13.15 1.89
CA LEU A 13 -4.55 -13.99 2.48
C LEU A 13 -4.65 -15.38 1.87
N VAL A 14 -4.00 -15.65 0.73
CA VAL A 14 -3.89 -17.02 0.18
C VAL A 14 -2.77 -17.83 0.83
N ARG A 15 -1.86 -17.16 1.55
CA ARG A 15 -0.75 -17.85 2.24
C ARG A 15 -1.27 -18.62 3.43
N LYS A 16 -1.01 -19.94 3.48
CA LYS A 16 -1.33 -20.76 4.65
C LYS A 16 -0.61 -20.25 5.90
N GLY A 17 -1.34 -20.02 6.98
CA GLY A 17 -0.80 -19.56 8.26
C GLY A 17 -0.39 -18.09 8.26
N VAL A 18 -0.95 -17.26 7.40
CA VAL A 18 -0.72 -15.80 7.44
C VAL A 18 -1.19 -15.20 8.76
N GLU A 19 -2.28 -15.70 9.31
CA GLU A 19 -2.82 -15.35 10.63
C GLU A 19 -1.82 -15.63 11.75
N LYS A 20 -1.18 -16.79 11.71
CA LYS A 20 -0.13 -17.15 12.68
C LYS A 20 1.10 -16.27 12.54
N LEU A 21 1.50 -15.95 11.29
CA LEU A 21 2.58 -14.99 11.05
C LEU A 21 2.22 -13.61 11.62
N ALA A 22 0.99 -13.14 11.40
CA ALA A 22 0.52 -11.87 11.93
C ALA A 22 0.57 -11.86 13.47
N GLU A 23 0.10 -12.91 14.12
CA GLU A 23 0.16 -13.10 15.58
C GLU A 23 1.60 -13.02 16.09
N MET A 24 2.52 -13.81 15.50
CA MET A 24 3.94 -13.79 15.88
C MET A 24 4.55 -12.40 15.77
N LEU A 25 4.21 -11.66 14.71
CA LEU A 25 4.68 -10.29 14.51
C LEU A 25 4.10 -9.33 15.55
N CYS A 26 2.79 -9.42 15.84
CA CYS A 26 2.15 -8.58 16.86
C CYS A 26 2.72 -8.85 18.27
N GLN A 27 3.15 -10.07 18.55
CA GLN A 27 3.77 -10.47 19.83
C GLN A 27 5.27 -10.16 19.90
N THR A 28 5.91 -9.75 18.80
CA THR A 28 7.35 -9.46 18.77
C THR A 28 7.63 -8.14 19.52
N PRO A 29 8.49 -8.14 20.55
CA PRO A 29 8.83 -6.93 21.29
C PRO A 29 9.36 -5.81 20.38
N GLY A 30 8.80 -4.62 20.52
CA GLY A 30 9.16 -3.44 19.73
C GLY A 30 8.37 -3.28 18.42
N ILE A 31 7.52 -4.24 18.05
CA ILE A 31 6.54 -4.09 16.98
C ILE A 31 5.27 -3.47 17.57
N GLU A 32 4.94 -2.27 17.13
CA GLU A 32 3.79 -1.49 17.59
C GLU A 32 2.56 -1.71 16.72
N GLN A 33 2.77 -1.99 15.42
CA GLN A 33 1.68 -2.10 14.47
C GLN A 33 1.98 -3.13 13.37
N VAL A 34 1.02 -4.03 13.15
CA VAL A 34 0.99 -4.92 11.98
C VAL A 34 -0.23 -4.57 11.14
N THR A 35 -0.01 -4.27 9.87
CA THR A 35 -1.06 -3.95 8.90
C THR A 35 -1.04 -4.93 7.75
N LEU A 36 -2.18 -5.08 7.08
CA LEU A 36 -2.35 -5.94 5.92
C LEU A 36 -2.69 -5.11 4.68
N THR A 37 -2.12 -5.45 3.52
CA THR A 37 -2.58 -4.96 2.21
C THR A 37 -3.05 -6.15 1.39
N THR A 38 -4.31 -6.13 0.97
CA THR A 38 -5.00 -7.25 0.32
C THR A 38 -5.89 -6.77 -0.84
N ASN A 39 -6.20 -7.66 -1.77
CA ASN A 39 -7.24 -7.45 -2.77
C ASN A 39 -8.68 -7.53 -2.17
N GLY A 40 -8.81 -7.96 -0.91
CA GLY A 40 -10.08 -8.00 -0.18
C GLY A 40 -10.95 -9.24 -0.41
N VAL A 41 -10.64 -10.09 -1.40
CA VAL A 41 -11.53 -11.22 -1.78
C VAL A 41 -11.74 -12.19 -0.62
N PHE A 42 -10.68 -12.53 0.12
CA PHE A 42 -10.74 -13.47 1.25
C PHE A 42 -10.82 -12.79 2.62
N LEU A 43 -10.89 -11.45 2.65
CA LEU A 43 -10.72 -10.71 3.91
C LEU A 43 -11.89 -10.97 4.87
N LYS A 44 -13.14 -10.95 4.40
CA LYS A 44 -14.34 -11.15 5.24
C LYS A 44 -14.25 -12.44 6.04
N GLU A 45 -13.83 -13.54 5.42
CA GLU A 45 -13.71 -14.84 6.08
C GLU A 45 -12.57 -14.87 7.11
N LYS A 46 -11.51 -14.09 6.86
CA LYS A 46 -10.31 -14.05 7.70
C LYS A 46 -10.35 -12.97 8.80
N LEU A 47 -11.32 -12.07 8.79
CA LEU A 47 -11.41 -10.96 9.76
C LEU A 47 -11.32 -11.42 11.21
N PRO A 48 -12.10 -12.41 11.69
CA PRO A 48 -12.07 -12.80 13.11
C PRO A 48 -10.69 -13.27 13.56
N VAL A 49 -10.04 -14.09 12.75
CA VAL A 49 -8.71 -14.65 13.09
C VAL A 49 -7.60 -13.61 12.97
N LEU A 50 -7.71 -12.65 12.05
CA LEU A 50 -6.76 -11.54 11.92
C LEU A 50 -6.86 -10.56 13.10
N GLN A 51 -8.08 -10.25 13.56
CA GLN A 51 -8.27 -9.42 14.74
C GLN A 51 -7.75 -10.12 16.02
N GLN A 52 -8.02 -11.40 16.16
CA GLN A 52 -7.48 -12.19 17.27
C GLN A 52 -5.95 -12.22 17.25
N ALA A 53 -5.35 -12.22 16.06
CA ALA A 53 -3.90 -12.13 15.86
C ALA A 53 -3.32 -10.73 16.17
N GLY A 54 -4.17 -9.71 16.39
CA GLY A 54 -3.75 -8.34 16.71
C GLY A 54 -3.68 -7.40 15.51
N VAL A 55 -4.22 -7.78 14.35
CA VAL A 55 -4.30 -6.90 13.16
C VAL A 55 -5.55 -6.05 13.27
N HIS A 56 -5.39 -4.73 13.44
CA HIS A 56 -6.50 -3.78 13.57
C HIS A 56 -6.62 -2.80 12.40
N SER A 57 -5.76 -2.92 11.38
CA SER A 57 -5.76 -2.02 10.22
C SER A 57 -5.51 -2.79 8.93
N VAL A 58 -6.35 -2.52 7.93
CA VAL A 58 -6.25 -3.13 6.60
C VAL A 58 -6.24 -2.08 5.49
N ASN A 59 -5.46 -2.36 4.44
CA ASN A 59 -5.53 -1.62 3.20
C ASN A 59 -6.12 -2.54 2.13
N ILE A 60 -7.19 -2.12 1.48
CA ILE A 60 -7.89 -2.91 0.47
C ILE A 60 -7.69 -2.24 -0.88
N SER A 61 -7.23 -3.00 -1.87
CA SER A 61 -7.05 -2.51 -3.24
C SER A 61 -8.38 -2.52 -3.98
N LEU A 62 -8.78 -1.37 -4.54
CA LEU A 62 -10.02 -1.22 -5.28
C LEU A 62 -9.87 -0.11 -6.33
N ASP A 63 -9.70 -0.47 -7.58
CA ASP A 63 -9.43 0.47 -8.68
C ASP A 63 -10.70 0.88 -9.44
N THR A 64 -11.83 0.23 -9.20
CA THR A 64 -13.12 0.53 -9.82
C THR A 64 -14.29 0.02 -9.00
N MET A 65 -15.44 0.70 -9.11
CA MET A 65 -16.75 0.31 -8.56
C MET A 65 -17.66 -0.29 -9.65
N ASP A 66 -17.15 -0.43 -10.87
CA ASP A 66 -17.86 -1.03 -12.00
C ASP A 66 -17.46 -2.50 -12.14
N ARG A 67 -18.46 -3.40 -12.16
CA ARG A 67 -18.25 -4.86 -12.15
C ARG A 67 -17.52 -5.37 -13.39
N GLU A 68 -17.90 -4.89 -14.58
CA GLU A 68 -17.28 -5.32 -15.82
C GLU A 68 -15.84 -4.82 -15.91
N GLN A 69 -15.62 -3.58 -15.51
CA GLN A 69 -14.29 -3.00 -15.45
C GLN A 69 -13.42 -3.69 -14.40
N TYR A 70 -13.99 -4.06 -13.25
CA TYR A 70 -13.29 -4.82 -12.21
C TYR A 70 -12.81 -6.17 -12.76
N GLN A 71 -13.69 -6.90 -13.43
CA GLN A 71 -13.34 -8.18 -14.07
C GLN A 71 -12.25 -8.02 -15.13
N LYS A 72 -12.31 -6.95 -15.92
CA LYS A 72 -11.27 -6.61 -16.90
C LYS A 72 -9.91 -6.36 -16.27
N LEU A 73 -9.87 -5.56 -15.18
CA LEU A 73 -8.62 -5.15 -14.52
C LEU A 73 -8.00 -6.28 -13.70
N THR A 74 -8.83 -7.11 -13.04
CA THR A 74 -8.36 -8.11 -12.07
C THR A 74 -8.36 -9.54 -12.60
N GLY A 75 -9.04 -9.80 -13.73
CA GLY A 75 -9.25 -11.12 -14.27
C GLY A 75 -10.31 -11.96 -13.54
N THR A 76 -10.98 -11.40 -12.53
CA THR A 76 -11.96 -12.10 -11.69
C THR A 76 -13.20 -11.26 -11.43
N ASP A 77 -14.36 -11.89 -11.24
CA ASP A 77 -15.64 -11.22 -10.92
C ASP A 77 -15.90 -11.26 -9.41
N CYS A 78 -15.03 -10.58 -8.62
CA CYS A 78 -15.08 -10.60 -7.17
C CYS A 78 -15.39 -9.22 -6.54
N LEU A 79 -15.90 -8.26 -7.30
CA LEU A 79 -16.17 -6.91 -6.75
C LEU A 79 -17.10 -6.95 -5.55
N LEU A 80 -18.17 -7.76 -5.61
CA LEU A 80 -19.13 -7.87 -4.51
C LEU A 80 -18.46 -8.36 -3.22
N GLN A 81 -17.62 -9.40 -3.31
CA GLN A 81 -16.88 -9.94 -2.17
C GLN A 81 -15.94 -8.89 -1.54
N VAL A 82 -15.29 -8.08 -2.38
CA VAL A 82 -14.42 -6.99 -1.90
C VAL A 82 -15.23 -5.94 -1.17
N MET A 83 -16.38 -5.53 -1.70
CA MET A 83 -17.28 -4.57 -1.05
C MET A 83 -17.82 -5.11 0.28
N GLU A 84 -18.24 -6.36 0.32
CA GLU A 84 -18.66 -7.02 1.56
C GLU A 84 -17.52 -7.08 2.60
N SER A 85 -16.29 -7.29 2.15
CA SER A 85 -15.11 -7.29 3.01
C SER A 85 -14.82 -5.91 3.61
N ILE A 86 -14.99 -4.83 2.81
CA ILE A 86 -14.85 -3.44 3.30
C ILE A 86 -15.88 -3.19 4.42
N TYR A 87 -17.14 -3.50 4.18
CA TYR A 87 -18.20 -3.27 5.17
C TYR A 87 -18.02 -4.12 6.42
N ALA A 88 -17.70 -5.41 6.28
CA ALA A 88 -17.46 -6.29 7.40
C ALA A 88 -16.27 -5.84 8.26
N ALA A 89 -15.20 -5.32 7.63
CA ALA A 89 -14.06 -4.79 8.37
C ALA A 89 -14.43 -3.53 9.17
N LEU A 90 -15.25 -2.65 8.60
CA LEU A 90 -15.75 -1.44 9.29
C LEU A 90 -16.68 -1.82 10.46
N GLU A 91 -17.62 -2.75 10.25
CA GLU A 91 -18.53 -3.24 11.29
C GLU A 91 -17.79 -3.85 12.49
N GLN A 92 -16.64 -4.48 12.24
CA GLN A 92 -15.77 -5.03 13.28
C GLN A 92 -14.81 -3.98 13.89
N GLY A 93 -14.95 -2.70 13.55
CA GLY A 93 -14.15 -1.61 14.11
C GLY A 93 -12.69 -1.56 13.62
N MET A 94 -12.37 -2.20 12.50
CA MET A 94 -11.04 -2.10 11.93
C MET A 94 -10.81 -0.74 11.27
N GLN A 95 -9.57 -0.25 11.31
CA GLN A 95 -9.15 0.88 10.48
C GLN A 95 -9.04 0.41 9.03
N VAL A 96 -9.91 0.91 8.18
CA VAL A 96 -9.95 0.55 6.76
C VAL A 96 -9.40 1.68 5.90
N LYS A 97 -8.51 1.34 4.98
CA LYS A 97 -8.04 2.23 3.91
C LYS A 97 -8.24 1.56 2.57
N VAL A 98 -8.89 2.24 1.65
CA VAL A 98 -9.04 1.79 0.27
C VAL A 98 -7.95 2.42 -0.59
N ASN A 99 -7.20 1.61 -1.33
CA ASN A 99 -6.18 2.05 -2.27
C ASN A 99 -6.71 1.95 -3.69
N CYS A 100 -6.61 3.03 -4.44
CA CYS A 100 -6.93 3.09 -5.85
C CYS A 100 -5.70 3.60 -6.62
N VAL A 101 -5.20 2.82 -7.56
CA VAL A 101 -4.21 3.31 -8.51
C VAL A 101 -4.93 4.17 -9.56
N ALA A 102 -4.50 5.44 -9.69
CA ALA A 102 -5.11 6.38 -10.62
C ALA A 102 -4.55 6.15 -12.03
N LEU A 103 -5.33 5.50 -12.89
CA LEU A 103 -4.97 5.16 -14.27
C LEU A 103 -5.69 6.07 -15.24
N LYS A 104 -4.91 6.74 -16.11
CA LYS A 104 -5.43 7.59 -17.18
C LYS A 104 -6.24 6.74 -18.18
N ASP A 105 -7.37 7.27 -18.63
CA ASP A 105 -8.24 6.66 -19.64
C ASP A 105 -8.80 5.26 -19.27
N GLN A 106 -8.46 4.73 -18.09
CA GLN A 106 -8.94 3.43 -17.65
C GLN A 106 -9.97 3.54 -16.53
N ASN A 107 -9.65 4.17 -15.38
CA ASN A 107 -10.57 4.22 -14.24
C ASN A 107 -10.95 5.64 -13.79
N GLU A 108 -10.68 6.67 -14.57
CA GLU A 108 -10.98 8.06 -14.23
C GLU A 108 -12.45 8.31 -13.89
N SER A 109 -13.39 7.63 -14.57
CA SER A 109 -14.83 7.75 -14.32
C SER A 109 -15.26 7.12 -12.99
N GLN A 110 -14.38 6.38 -12.33
CA GLN A 110 -14.65 5.70 -11.07
C GLN A 110 -14.11 6.42 -9.85
N TRP A 111 -13.18 7.38 -10.00
CA TRP A 111 -12.53 8.03 -8.85
C TRP A 111 -13.51 8.69 -7.90
N SER A 112 -14.52 9.40 -8.41
CA SER A 112 -15.56 9.99 -7.57
C SER A 112 -16.38 8.93 -6.84
N LYS A 113 -16.73 7.82 -7.51
CA LYS A 113 -17.47 6.72 -6.87
C LYS A 113 -16.67 6.05 -5.76
N ILE A 114 -15.36 5.83 -5.98
CA ILE A 114 -14.46 5.28 -4.96
C ILE A 114 -14.30 6.28 -3.80
N ALA A 115 -14.10 7.56 -4.10
CA ALA A 115 -14.02 8.62 -3.08
C ALA A 115 -15.29 8.72 -2.23
N ALA A 116 -16.48 8.43 -2.81
CA ALA A 116 -17.74 8.40 -2.08
C ALA A 116 -17.77 7.40 -0.91
N LEU A 117 -16.90 6.39 -0.92
CA LEU A 117 -16.74 5.50 0.24
C LEU A 117 -16.27 6.27 1.47
N ALA A 118 -15.28 7.17 1.32
CA ALA A 118 -14.82 8.01 2.42
C ALA A 118 -15.85 9.08 2.83
N LYS A 119 -16.76 9.48 1.93
CA LYS A 119 -17.87 10.34 2.28
C LYS A 119 -18.89 9.64 3.17
N SER A 120 -19.22 8.39 2.83
CA SER A 120 -20.30 7.64 3.46
C SER A 120 -19.87 6.83 4.69
N TYR A 121 -18.60 6.52 4.82
CA TYR A 121 -18.06 5.63 5.85
C TYR A 121 -16.79 6.20 6.48
N PRO A 122 -16.48 5.86 7.74
CA PRO A 122 -15.25 6.27 8.43
C PRO A 122 -14.02 5.46 7.95
N LEU A 123 -13.73 5.57 6.67
CA LEU A 123 -12.54 4.97 6.04
C LEU A 123 -11.80 6.02 5.19
N ASP A 124 -10.51 5.80 4.96
CA ASP A 124 -9.74 6.66 4.07
C ASP A 124 -9.65 6.05 2.67
N VAL A 125 -9.78 6.86 1.63
CA VAL A 125 -9.47 6.47 0.26
C VAL A 125 -8.15 7.11 -0.15
N ARG A 126 -7.24 6.30 -0.71
CA ARG A 126 -5.93 6.78 -1.16
C ARG A 126 -5.77 6.56 -2.65
N PHE A 127 -5.58 7.63 -3.38
CA PHE A 127 -5.20 7.59 -4.79
C PHE A 127 -3.68 7.52 -4.91
N ILE A 128 -3.21 6.58 -5.70
CA ILE A 128 -1.78 6.26 -5.87
C ILE A 128 -1.39 6.54 -7.30
N GLU A 129 -0.36 7.35 -7.50
CA GLU A 129 0.25 7.50 -8.82
C GLU A 129 0.88 6.20 -9.28
N MET A 130 0.63 5.83 -10.54
CA MET A 130 1.24 4.64 -11.14
C MET A 130 2.74 4.80 -11.20
N MET A 131 3.45 3.84 -10.66
CA MET A 131 4.90 3.74 -10.77
C MET A 131 5.26 2.82 -11.95
N PRO A 132 6.23 3.19 -12.80
CA PRO A 132 6.63 2.39 -13.96
C PRO A 132 7.48 1.17 -13.54
N ILE A 133 6.87 0.24 -12.81
CA ILE A 133 7.50 -1.00 -12.32
C ILE A 133 6.72 -2.20 -12.85
N GLY A 134 7.41 -3.17 -13.43
CA GLY A 134 6.79 -4.38 -13.98
C GLY A 134 5.74 -4.01 -15.04
N LEU A 135 4.51 -4.54 -14.90
CA LEU A 135 3.40 -4.22 -15.80
C LEU A 135 2.99 -2.73 -15.80
N GLY A 136 3.36 -1.98 -14.77
CA GLY A 136 3.11 -0.55 -14.69
C GLY A 136 3.88 0.29 -15.73
N LYS A 137 4.95 -0.25 -16.32
CA LYS A 137 5.70 0.43 -17.40
C LYS A 137 4.83 0.73 -18.63
N SER A 138 3.82 -0.08 -18.91
CA SER A 138 2.91 0.08 -20.05
C SER A 138 1.63 0.85 -19.71
N CYS A 139 1.46 1.31 -18.47
CA CYS A 139 0.25 1.99 -18.01
C CYS A 139 0.50 3.49 -17.86
N LEU A 140 -0.45 4.30 -18.34
CA LEU A 140 -0.44 5.73 -18.09
C LEU A 140 -1.11 6.03 -16.76
N GLY A 141 -0.35 6.56 -15.81
CA GLY A 141 -0.87 7.06 -14.54
C GLY A 141 -1.45 8.47 -14.65
N SER A 142 -2.30 8.82 -13.70
CA SER A 142 -2.75 10.20 -13.50
C SER A 142 -2.09 10.79 -12.28
N LEU A 143 -1.67 12.06 -12.40
CA LEU A 143 -1.05 12.80 -11.32
C LEU A 143 -2.08 13.25 -10.27
N GLN A 144 -1.60 13.52 -9.07
CA GLN A 144 -2.43 13.97 -7.94
C GLN A 144 -3.36 15.13 -8.31
N GLU A 145 -2.82 16.17 -8.95
CA GLU A 145 -3.58 17.39 -9.27
C GLU A 145 -4.79 17.10 -10.18
N THR A 146 -4.64 16.13 -11.11
CA THR A 146 -5.73 15.72 -12.00
C THR A 146 -6.85 15.03 -11.21
N VAL A 147 -6.48 14.09 -10.32
CA VAL A 147 -7.45 13.40 -9.47
C VAL A 147 -8.13 14.38 -8.55
N GLN A 148 -7.36 15.24 -7.86
CA GLN A 148 -7.89 16.23 -6.91
C GLN A 148 -8.87 17.17 -7.57
N LYS A 149 -8.53 17.80 -8.72
CA LYS A 149 -9.43 18.68 -9.47
C LYS A 149 -10.76 18.01 -9.85
N LYS A 150 -10.69 16.73 -10.29
CA LYS A 150 -11.92 15.98 -10.61
C LYS A 150 -12.78 15.73 -9.38
N LEU A 151 -12.18 15.43 -8.23
CA LEU A 151 -12.92 15.25 -6.97
C LEU A 151 -13.49 16.56 -6.46
N GLU A 152 -12.75 17.66 -6.53
CA GLU A 152 -13.20 18.99 -6.13
C GLU A 152 -14.38 19.49 -6.99
N ALA A 153 -14.38 19.19 -8.28
CA ALA A 153 -15.51 19.50 -9.16
C ALA A 153 -16.83 18.81 -8.75
N VAL A 154 -16.73 17.65 -8.07
CA VAL A 154 -17.91 16.88 -7.61
C VAL A 154 -18.29 17.18 -6.17
N TYR A 155 -17.29 17.36 -5.29
CA TYR A 155 -17.50 17.37 -3.84
C TYR A 155 -17.19 18.72 -3.17
N GLY A 156 -16.72 19.70 -3.94
CA GLY A 156 -16.28 21.01 -3.44
C GLY A 156 -14.80 21.04 -3.08
N GLU A 157 -14.32 22.23 -2.79
CA GLU A 157 -12.91 22.51 -2.51
C GLU A 157 -12.41 21.75 -1.30
N ALA A 158 -11.29 21.06 -1.46
CA ALA A 158 -10.62 20.31 -0.42
C ALA A 158 -9.61 21.16 0.34
N LYS A 159 -9.40 20.84 1.63
CA LYS A 159 -8.37 21.47 2.46
C LYS A 159 -7.31 20.45 2.84
N PRO A 160 -6.01 20.84 2.85
CA PRO A 160 -4.98 19.96 3.40
C PRO A 160 -5.32 19.63 4.85
N GLU A 161 -5.13 18.36 5.24
CA GLU A 161 -5.25 17.98 6.63
C GLU A 161 -4.15 18.63 7.46
N ALA A 162 -4.52 19.41 8.45
CA ALA A 162 -3.57 20.09 9.33
C ALA A 162 -2.96 19.16 10.38
N ASP A 163 -3.71 18.13 10.78
CA ASP A 163 -3.27 17.16 11.80
C ASP A 163 -2.56 15.97 11.14
N LEU A 164 -1.23 16.02 11.18
CA LEU A 164 -0.35 14.93 10.75
C LEU A 164 -0.18 13.86 11.83
N SER A 165 -1.17 13.69 12.71
CA SER A 165 -1.06 12.79 13.87
C SER A 165 -0.66 11.36 13.47
N ALA A 166 0.12 10.73 14.34
CA ALA A 166 0.64 9.37 14.17
C ALA A 166 -0.44 8.28 14.00
N GLU A 167 -1.70 8.60 14.28
CA GLU A 167 -2.82 7.65 14.21
C GLU A 167 -3.11 7.14 12.79
N ARG A 168 -2.73 7.90 11.74
CA ARG A 168 -2.95 7.49 10.34
C ARG A 168 -1.86 6.57 9.78
N GLY A 169 -0.87 6.24 10.58
CA GLY A 169 0.27 5.42 10.20
C GLY A 169 1.38 6.23 9.54
N ASN A 170 2.49 5.58 9.20
CA ASN A 170 3.71 6.17 8.66
C ASN A 170 3.86 5.98 7.14
N GLY A 171 2.75 5.88 6.41
CA GLY A 171 2.77 5.84 4.93
C GLY A 171 3.07 7.21 4.33
N PRO A 172 3.42 7.26 3.03
CA PRO A 172 3.75 8.51 2.33
C PRO A 172 2.51 9.29 1.85
N ALA A 173 1.31 8.89 2.25
CA ALA A 173 0.08 9.55 1.82
C ALA A 173 -0.05 10.92 2.50
N VAL A 174 -0.29 11.95 1.70
CA VAL A 174 -0.73 13.27 2.16
C VAL A 174 -2.24 13.31 2.09
N TYR A 175 -2.89 13.73 3.18
CA TYR A 175 -4.35 13.68 3.30
C TYR A 175 -5.02 15.05 3.13
N TRP A 176 -6.25 15.00 2.61
CA TRP A 176 -7.10 16.14 2.34
C TRP A 176 -8.50 15.90 2.89
N GLU A 177 -9.11 16.96 3.41
CA GLU A 177 -10.46 16.98 3.92
C GLU A 177 -11.42 17.53 2.87
N PHE A 178 -12.42 16.75 2.51
CA PHE A 178 -13.51 17.17 1.63
C PHE A 178 -14.77 17.50 2.43
N PRO A 179 -15.59 18.48 1.98
CA PRO A 179 -16.81 18.83 2.70
C PRO A 179 -17.78 17.66 2.87
N GLY A 180 -18.16 17.39 4.11
CA GLY A 180 -19.14 16.34 4.45
C GLY A 180 -18.62 14.91 4.36
N PHE A 181 -17.31 14.69 4.27
CA PHE A 181 -16.70 13.35 4.33
C PHE A 181 -16.51 12.90 5.77
N GLN A 182 -16.75 11.61 6.03
CA GLN A 182 -16.44 10.98 7.32
C GLN A 182 -14.97 10.59 7.42
N GLY A 183 -14.39 10.07 6.34
CA GLY A 183 -12.97 9.77 6.21
C GLY A 183 -12.25 10.83 5.38
N LYS A 184 -11.02 10.53 5.00
CA LYS A 184 -10.13 11.45 4.26
C LYS A 184 -9.80 10.90 2.89
N ILE A 185 -9.38 11.81 2.00
CA ILE A 185 -8.77 11.46 0.72
C ILE A 185 -7.28 11.65 0.85
N GLY A 186 -6.52 10.57 0.63
CA GLY A 186 -5.06 10.59 0.63
C GLY A 186 -4.49 10.50 -0.78
N PHE A 187 -3.33 11.11 -1.00
CA PHE A 187 -2.58 10.98 -2.24
C PHE A 187 -1.20 10.40 -1.95
N ILE A 188 -0.79 9.42 -2.77
CA ILE A 188 0.55 8.83 -2.75
C ILE A 188 1.21 9.18 -4.08
N SER A 189 1.89 10.31 -4.10
CA SER A 189 2.44 10.93 -5.30
C SER A 189 3.91 10.53 -5.47
N ALA A 190 4.11 9.29 -5.96
CA ALA A 190 5.45 8.73 -6.10
C ALA A 190 6.27 9.39 -7.22
N ILE A 191 5.62 9.97 -8.22
CA ILE A 191 6.23 10.57 -9.41
C ILE A 191 6.26 12.09 -9.30
N SER A 192 5.08 12.74 -9.10
CA SER A 192 4.98 14.20 -9.08
C SER A 192 5.57 14.84 -7.83
N HIS A 193 5.40 14.20 -6.66
CA HIS A 193 5.90 14.69 -5.36
C HIS A 193 6.72 13.60 -4.68
N LYS A 194 7.94 13.39 -5.15
CA LYS A 194 8.85 12.35 -4.67
C LYS A 194 9.05 12.43 -3.15
N PHE A 195 8.55 11.43 -2.42
CA PHE A 195 8.69 11.31 -0.97
C PHE A 195 9.91 10.47 -0.53
N CYS A 196 10.91 10.32 -1.41
CA CYS A 196 12.06 9.45 -1.16
C CYS A 196 12.90 9.91 0.02
N ALA A 197 13.03 11.23 0.24
CA ALA A 197 13.78 11.80 1.35
C ALA A 197 13.24 11.33 2.72
N ASP A 198 11.91 11.20 2.84
CA ASP A 198 11.23 10.79 4.08
C ASP A 198 10.89 9.30 4.10
N CYS A 199 11.35 8.53 3.10
CA CYS A 199 11.00 7.13 2.97
C CYS A 199 11.76 6.25 3.96
N ASN A 200 11.08 5.80 4.99
CA ASN A 200 11.58 4.92 6.06
C ASN A 200 11.32 3.42 5.82
N ARG A 201 11.00 2.99 4.57
CA ARG A 201 10.59 1.62 4.27
C ARG A 201 11.74 0.78 3.74
N ILE A 202 11.81 -0.45 4.22
CA ILE A 202 12.54 -1.56 3.61
C ILE A 202 11.53 -2.65 3.24
N ARG A 203 11.90 -3.59 2.39
CA ARG A 203 11.02 -4.66 1.91
C ARG A 203 11.70 -6.00 2.02
N MET A 204 10.99 -7.00 2.49
CA MET A 204 11.44 -8.38 2.48
C MET A 204 10.53 -9.19 1.56
N THR A 205 11.14 -9.97 0.65
CA THR A 205 10.40 -10.90 -0.22
C THR A 205 10.00 -12.16 0.55
N ALA A 206 9.11 -12.97 -0.04
CA ALA A 206 8.72 -14.26 0.55
C ALA A 206 9.89 -15.24 0.71
N GLU A 207 10.93 -15.09 -0.11
CA GLU A 207 12.17 -15.86 -0.06
C GLU A 207 13.14 -15.39 1.02
N GLY A 208 12.84 -14.26 1.70
CA GLY A 208 13.71 -13.69 2.74
C GLY A 208 14.82 -12.78 2.22
N PHE A 209 14.69 -12.30 0.98
CA PHE A 209 15.60 -11.29 0.42
C PHE A 209 15.11 -9.90 0.81
N VAL A 210 15.97 -9.08 1.43
CA VAL A 210 15.63 -7.75 1.90
C VAL A 210 16.19 -6.68 0.98
N LYS A 211 15.31 -5.77 0.52
CA LYS A 211 15.62 -4.66 -0.38
C LYS A 211 15.41 -3.31 0.33
N PRO A 212 16.29 -2.33 0.11
CA PRO A 212 16.14 -0.99 0.70
C PRO A 212 15.05 -0.16 0.00
N CYS A 213 14.73 -0.47 -1.26
CA CYS A 213 13.78 0.25 -2.09
C CYS A 213 12.98 -0.71 -2.97
N LEU A 214 11.80 -0.27 -3.43
CA LEU A 214 10.95 -1.03 -4.33
C LEU A 214 11.58 -1.20 -5.72
N GLN A 215 12.17 -0.13 -6.26
CA GLN A 215 12.72 -0.09 -7.61
C GLN A 215 13.97 -0.95 -7.76
N PHE A 216 14.92 -0.84 -6.82
CA PHE A 216 16.23 -1.44 -7.00
C PHE A 216 16.23 -2.94 -6.69
N ALA A 217 16.98 -3.70 -7.50
CA ALA A 217 17.16 -5.14 -7.31
C ALA A 217 18.16 -5.46 -6.18
N LYS A 218 19.10 -4.53 -5.88
CA LYS A 218 20.13 -4.72 -4.84
C LYS A 218 19.51 -4.96 -3.46
N GLY A 219 20.07 -5.90 -2.71
CA GLY A 219 19.59 -6.23 -1.37
C GLY A 219 20.45 -7.28 -0.70
N VAL A 220 19.93 -7.87 0.39
CA VAL A 220 20.63 -8.89 1.19
C VAL A 220 19.74 -10.12 1.37
N ASP A 221 20.29 -11.31 1.15
CA ASP A 221 19.61 -12.58 1.46
C ASP A 221 19.71 -12.87 2.97
N MET A 222 18.73 -12.36 3.70
CA MET A 222 18.64 -12.57 5.15
C MET A 222 18.32 -14.03 5.51
N ARG A 223 17.66 -14.77 4.63
CA ARG A 223 17.39 -16.19 4.87
C ARG A 223 18.67 -17.01 4.84
N ALA A 224 19.57 -16.73 3.89
CA ALA A 224 20.87 -17.40 3.83
C ALA A 224 21.71 -17.09 5.08
N LEU A 225 21.72 -15.83 5.53
CA LEU A 225 22.40 -15.43 6.76
C LEU A 225 21.81 -16.14 8.00
N LEU A 226 20.50 -16.18 8.15
CA LEU A 226 19.82 -16.86 9.26
C LEU A 226 20.10 -18.37 9.30
N ARG A 227 20.11 -19.03 8.14
CA ARG A 227 20.33 -20.49 8.04
C ARG A 227 21.80 -20.88 8.07
N GLY A 228 22.70 -19.94 7.82
CA GLY A 228 24.14 -20.13 7.90
C GLY A 228 24.73 -20.16 9.31
N GLN A 229 23.88 -20.27 10.35
CA GLN A 229 24.29 -20.26 11.78
C GLN A 229 25.12 -19.04 12.16
N ASN A 230 24.85 -17.89 11.53
CA ASN A 230 25.49 -16.64 11.87
C ASN A 230 24.94 -16.10 13.20
N GLU A 231 25.79 -15.41 13.94
CA GLU A 231 25.38 -14.70 15.15
C GLU A 231 24.44 -13.54 14.82
N ASP A 232 23.55 -13.17 15.75
CA ASP A 232 22.61 -12.07 15.60
C ASP A 232 23.29 -10.73 15.23
N ILE A 233 24.54 -10.54 15.63
CA ILE A 233 25.30 -9.35 15.30
C ILE A 233 25.54 -9.22 13.79
N VAL A 234 25.80 -10.32 13.10
CA VAL A 234 26.02 -10.35 11.64
C VAL A 234 24.74 -9.93 10.92
N LEU A 235 23.59 -10.43 11.38
CA LEU A 235 22.27 -10.07 10.84
C LEU A 235 21.97 -8.57 11.04
N LYS A 236 22.25 -8.06 12.23
CA LYS A 236 22.05 -6.64 12.55
C LYS A 236 22.95 -5.74 11.70
N GLU A 237 24.23 -6.09 11.54
CA GLU A 237 25.15 -5.28 10.74
C GLU A 237 24.78 -5.33 9.25
N ALA A 238 24.35 -6.47 8.71
CA ALA A 238 23.87 -6.59 7.34
C ALA A 238 22.64 -5.70 7.09
N LEU A 239 21.68 -5.67 8.02
CA LEU A 239 20.51 -4.80 7.93
C LEU A 239 20.88 -3.31 8.06
N LYS A 240 21.78 -2.97 8.98
CA LYS A 240 22.25 -1.58 9.13
C LYS A 240 22.93 -1.09 7.87
N GLN A 241 23.84 -1.88 7.31
CA GLN A 241 24.53 -1.56 6.07
C GLN A 241 23.54 -1.35 4.91
N LEU A 242 22.56 -2.25 4.76
CA LEU A 242 21.52 -2.13 3.76
C LEU A 242 20.71 -0.84 3.90
N ILE A 243 20.36 -0.45 5.14
CA ILE A 243 19.60 0.78 5.42
C ILE A 243 20.48 2.01 5.12
N TYR A 244 21.75 1.97 5.50
CA TYR A 244 22.69 3.06 5.26
C TYR A 244 22.95 3.30 3.77
N GLU A 245 23.00 2.22 2.99
CA GLU A 245 23.19 2.26 1.52
C GLU A 245 21.88 2.52 0.76
N LYS A 246 20.78 2.82 1.46
CA LYS A 246 19.51 3.11 0.79
C LYS A 246 19.66 4.28 -0.18
N PRO A 247 19.21 4.13 -1.45
CA PRO A 247 19.28 5.22 -2.43
C PRO A 247 18.50 6.45 -1.96
N ARG A 248 19.02 7.63 -2.24
CA ARG A 248 18.38 8.91 -1.86
C ARG A 248 17.05 9.13 -2.57
N CYS A 249 16.93 8.66 -3.82
CA CYS A 249 15.69 8.74 -4.60
C CYS A 249 15.58 7.58 -5.58
N HIS A 250 14.38 7.37 -6.13
CA HIS A 250 14.17 6.48 -7.27
C HIS A 250 14.63 7.14 -8.58
N GLN A 251 14.83 6.33 -9.62
CA GLN A 251 15.34 6.72 -10.94
C GLN A 251 14.35 6.34 -12.07
N PHE A 252 13.05 6.46 -11.84
CA PHE A 252 12.03 6.06 -12.82
C PHE A 252 12.09 6.84 -14.13
N GLU A 253 12.73 8.01 -14.14
CA GLU A 253 12.85 8.89 -15.31
C GLU A 253 14.11 8.59 -16.14
N THR A 254 15.06 7.81 -15.62
CA THR A 254 16.36 7.56 -16.27
C THR A 254 16.46 6.17 -16.90
N GLU A 255 15.50 5.27 -16.65
CA GLU A 255 15.52 3.90 -17.20
C GLU A 255 15.21 3.84 -18.70
N ASP A 256 14.64 4.90 -19.30
CA ASP A 256 14.36 4.95 -20.75
C ASP A 256 15.61 5.25 -21.60
N GLU A 257 16.73 5.70 -21.00
CA GLU A 257 17.96 6.01 -21.72
C GLU A 257 18.96 4.86 -21.77
N ASP A 258 18.89 3.88 -20.85
CA ASP A 258 19.86 2.78 -20.77
C ASP A 258 19.50 1.54 -21.65
N GLU A 259 18.25 1.38 -22.11
CA GLU A 259 17.88 0.30 -23.03
C GLU A 259 18.38 0.52 -24.47
N SER A 260 18.93 1.70 -24.78
CA SER A 260 19.48 2.01 -26.11
C SER A 260 20.97 1.68 -26.30
N LEU A 261 21.66 1.16 -25.26
CA LEU A 261 23.09 0.87 -25.29
C LEU A 261 23.43 -0.63 -25.30
N GLU A 262 22.43 -1.54 -25.26
CA GLU A 262 22.66 -2.99 -25.46
C GLU A 262 21.94 -3.47 -26.74
N GLN A 263 22.48 -3.07 -27.90
CA GLN A 263 22.26 -3.72 -29.20
C GLN A 263 23.60 -4.07 -29.84
#